data_e046a01be5a96d3c954284fddae93009
#
_entry.id   e046a01be5a96d3c954284fddae93009
#
_cell.length_a   1.000
_cell.length_b   1.000
_cell.length_c   1.000
_cell.angle_alpha   90.00
_cell.angle_beta   90.00
_cell.angle_gamma   90.00
#
_symmetry.space_group_name_H-M   'P 1'
#
loop_
_entity.id
_entity.type
_entity.pdbx_description
1 polymer ?
#
loop_
_entity_poly.entity_id
_entity_poly.type
_entity_poly.pdbx_seq_one_letter_code
_entity_poly.pdbx_strand_id
1 'polypeptide(L)'
;PLRHAVWGWAAPMAFLSRLYRSSSRSPSRAPRDERGSHPILSVFELERLLYTGKTACNHADEVWPGLYLGDQDIASNRRELLQLRITHVLNASHCRWRGGAELYQGTGIRYLGIEAHDSPSFDMSPYFYPAADFIHQALNEGRILVHCAVGVSRSATLVLAYLMIRHHMPLVEAIKTVKDHRGIIPNRGFLRQLVALDNALRMKRSS
;
A
#
# COMPACT_ATOMS: atom_id res chain seq x y z
N PRO A 1 -1.50 34.36 1.10
CA PRO A 1 -0.29 33.80 1.62
C PRO A 1 -0.56 32.38 2.06
N LEU A 2 -0.14 31.46 1.23
CA LEU A 2 -0.28 30.01 1.42
C LEU A 2 0.77 29.59 2.46
N ARG A 3 0.30 29.13 3.61
CA ARG A 3 1.19 28.48 4.58
C ARG A 3 1.38 27.03 4.12
N HIS A 4 2.59 26.72 3.70
CA HIS A 4 3.05 25.37 3.49
C HIS A 4 3.06 24.64 4.84
N ALA A 5 2.18 23.64 5.00
CA ALA A 5 2.27 22.72 6.12
C ALA A 5 3.46 21.79 5.87
N VAL A 6 4.56 22.06 6.57
CA VAL A 6 5.71 21.16 6.61
C VAL A 6 5.33 20.01 7.54
N TRP A 7 5.02 18.87 6.99
CA TRP A 7 4.84 17.64 7.74
C TRP A 7 6.20 17.10 8.16
N GLY A 8 6.62 17.46 9.39
CA GLY A 8 7.78 16.85 10.02
C GLY A 8 7.47 15.43 10.45
N TRP A 9 7.93 14.46 9.73
CA TRP A 9 7.85 13.04 10.08
C TRP A 9 9.03 12.68 11.00
N ALA A 10 8.88 12.95 12.30
CA ALA A 10 9.67 12.28 13.30
C ALA A 10 8.78 11.23 13.97
N ALA A 11 8.83 10.00 13.49
CA ALA A 11 8.19 8.89 14.18
C ALA A 11 8.98 8.57 15.45
N PRO A 12 8.35 8.58 16.65
CA PRO A 12 9.07 8.19 17.86
C PRO A 12 9.28 6.68 17.86
N MET A 13 10.53 6.27 17.80
CA MET A 13 11.00 4.88 17.90
C MET A 13 10.72 4.21 19.28
N ALA A 14 9.93 4.82 20.14
CA ALA A 14 9.79 4.40 21.54
C ALA A 14 8.65 3.43 21.85
N PHE A 15 7.84 3.03 20.87
CA PHE A 15 6.61 2.26 21.16
C PHE A 15 6.72 0.73 21.07
N LEU A 16 7.85 0.20 20.59
CA LEU A 16 8.02 -1.25 20.42
C LEU A 16 8.50 -2.01 21.66
N SER A 17 8.92 -1.31 22.73
CA SER A 17 9.48 -1.97 23.91
C SER A 17 8.47 -2.31 25.03
N ARG A 18 7.22 -1.86 24.93
CA ARG A 18 6.21 -2.05 26.01
C ARG A 18 5.16 -3.14 25.77
N LEU A 19 5.08 -3.74 24.61
CA LEU A 19 4.09 -4.78 24.32
C LEU A 19 4.59 -6.23 24.53
N TYR A 20 5.83 -6.42 25.01
CA TYR A 20 6.45 -7.74 25.15
C TYR A 20 6.74 -8.16 26.59
N ARG A 21 6.02 -7.63 27.58
CA ARG A 21 6.14 -8.14 28.97
C ARG A 21 4.80 -8.59 29.50
N SER A 22 4.42 -9.82 29.22
CA SER A 22 3.84 -10.79 30.12
C SER A 22 3.32 -12.01 29.35
N SER A 23 4.10 -13.05 29.31
CA SER A 23 3.62 -14.44 29.41
C SER A 23 4.78 -15.38 29.11
N SER A 24 5.16 -16.11 30.11
CA SER A 24 6.19 -17.13 30.12
C SER A 24 5.74 -18.36 29.31
N ARG A 25 6.19 -18.44 28.06
CA ARG A 25 6.50 -19.66 27.28
C ARG A 25 7.18 -19.19 26.00
N SER A 26 8.42 -19.60 25.83
CA SER A 26 9.26 -19.22 24.71
C SER A 26 8.68 -19.70 23.38
N PRO A 27 8.26 -18.83 22.48
CA PRO A 27 8.14 -19.18 21.09
C PRO A 27 9.56 -19.23 20.51
N SER A 28 9.82 -20.18 19.63
CA SER A 28 11.08 -20.28 18.88
C SER A 28 11.46 -18.92 18.32
N ARG A 29 12.62 -18.44 18.73
CA ARG A 29 13.17 -17.14 18.36
C ARG A 29 13.33 -17.10 16.84
N ALA A 30 12.57 -16.24 16.18
CA ALA A 30 12.76 -15.96 14.77
C ALA A 30 14.22 -15.56 14.50
N PRO A 31 14.82 -15.96 13.39
CA PRO A 31 16.20 -15.60 13.07
C PRO A 31 16.36 -14.07 13.06
N ARG A 32 17.27 -13.55 13.88
CA ARG A 32 17.68 -12.14 13.82
C ARG A 32 18.75 -12.02 12.75
N ASP A 33 18.53 -11.14 11.81
CA ASP A 33 19.61 -10.68 10.94
C ASP A 33 20.56 -9.80 11.78
N GLU A 34 21.80 -10.21 11.91
CA GLU A 34 22.80 -9.57 12.78
C GLU A 34 23.24 -8.17 12.31
N ARG A 35 22.63 -7.62 11.24
CA ARG A 35 23.00 -6.33 10.64
C ARG A 35 22.03 -5.19 10.90
N GLY A 36 21.38 -5.17 12.06
CA GLY A 36 20.57 -4.02 12.49
C GLY A 36 19.26 -3.81 11.71
N SER A 37 18.77 -4.84 11.03
CA SER A 37 17.56 -4.78 10.25
C SER A 37 16.32 -5.15 11.09
N HIS A 38 15.18 -4.64 10.69
CA HIS A 38 13.88 -4.96 11.25
C HIS A 38 13.59 -6.46 11.24
N PRO A 39 12.86 -6.98 12.23
CA PRO A 39 12.56 -8.41 12.30
C PRO A 39 11.78 -8.85 11.05
N ILE A 40 12.16 -9.99 10.50
CA ILE A 40 11.40 -10.64 9.42
C ILE A 40 10.19 -11.29 10.07
N LEU A 41 9.00 -10.75 9.78
CA LEU A 41 7.75 -11.30 10.27
C LEU A 41 7.24 -12.41 9.33
N SER A 42 6.69 -13.46 9.92
CA SER A 42 5.93 -14.48 9.20
C SER A 42 4.62 -13.89 8.67
N VAL A 43 4.01 -14.55 7.68
CA VAL A 43 2.69 -14.15 7.17
C VAL A 43 1.64 -14.08 8.28
N PHE A 44 1.69 -15.01 9.23
CA PHE A 44 0.77 -15.01 10.38
C PHE A 44 0.95 -13.78 11.28
N GLU A 45 2.19 -13.36 11.55
CA GLU A 45 2.48 -12.16 12.32
C GLU A 45 2.07 -10.89 11.56
N LEU A 46 2.23 -10.87 10.23
CA LEU A 46 1.74 -9.79 9.38
C LEU A 46 0.21 -9.70 9.40
N GLU A 47 -0.49 -10.83 9.33
CA GLU A 47 -1.95 -10.88 9.47
C GLU A 47 -2.38 -10.31 10.83
N ARG A 48 -1.71 -10.69 11.91
CA ARG A 48 -1.99 -10.10 13.24
C ARG A 48 -1.76 -8.59 13.27
N LEU A 49 -0.72 -8.10 12.61
CA LEU A 49 -0.45 -6.67 12.51
C LEU A 49 -1.59 -5.93 11.78
N LEU A 50 -2.18 -6.53 10.75
CA LEU A 50 -3.30 -5.95 10.01
C LEU A 50 -4.58 -5.79 10.85
N TYR A 51 -4.76 -6.56 11.90
CA TYR A 51 -5.89 -6.43 12.84
C TYR A 51 -5.64 -5.37 13.92
N THR A 52 -4.45 -4.78 13.98
CA THR A 52 -4.12 -3.67 14.87
C THR A 52 -4.22 -2.34 14.14
N GLY A 53 -4.38 -1.23 14.88
CA GLY A 53 -4.43 0.10 14.30
C GLY A 53 -5.79 0.46 13.69
N LYS A 54 -5.78 1.31 12.66
CA LYS A 54 -7.00 1.82 12.04
C LYS A 54 -7.71 0.73 11.24
N THR A 55 -9.00 0.57 11.48
CA THR A 55 -9.88 -0.37 10.76
C THR A 55 -10.87 0.34 9.85
N ALA A 56 -11.13 1.63 10.09
CA ALA A 56 -12.05 2.42 9.29
C ALA A 56 -11.48 2.76 7.90
N CYS A 57 -12.38 2.84 6.93
CA CYS A 57 -12.10 3.28 5.58
C CYS A 57 -13.12 4.34 5.17
N ASN A 58 -12.65 5.39 4.51
CA ASN A 58 -13.50 6.28 3.71
C ASN A 58 -13.50 5.79 2.25
N HIS A 59 -14.30 6.41 1.38
CA HIS A 59 -14.24 6.09 -0.06
C HIS A 59 -12.86 6.34 -0.66
N ALA A 60 -12.15 7.36 -0.17
CA ALA A 60 -10.73 7.58 -0.43
C ALA A 60 -10.02 8.09 0.81
N ASP A 61 -8.84 7.57 1.08
CA ASP A 61 -7.95 8.04 2.14
C ASP A 61 -6.57 8.35 1.55
N GLU A 62 -6.01 9.50 1.90
CA GLU A 62 -4.62 9.84 1.58
C GLU A 62 -3.69 9.04 2.50
N VAL A 63 -2.98 8.07 1.95
CA VAL A 63 -2.10 7.16 2.71
C VAL A 63 -0.62 7.52 2.62
N TRP A 64 -0.28 8.34 1.65
CA TRP A 64 1.04 8.92 1.40
C TRP A 64 0.83 10.26 0.68
N PRO A 65 1.72 11.25 0.80
CA PRO A 65 1.51 12.55 0.16
C PRO A 65 1.16 12.44 -1.33
N GLY A 66 -0.05 12.88 -1.70
CA GLY A 66 -0.58 12.80 -3.07
C GLY A 66 -1.07 11.43 -3.51
N LEU A 67 -0.92 10.40 -2.68
CA LEU A 67 -1.33 9.02 -2.96
C LEU A 67 -2.58 8.66 -2.18
N TYR A 68 -3.67 8.45 -2.89
CA TYR A 68 -4.96 8.06 -2.34
C TYR A 68 -5.24 6.59 -2.58
N LEU A 69 -5.75 5.92 -1.59
CA LEU A 69 -6.22 4.55 -1.65
C LEU A 69 -7.74 4.54 -1.46
N GLY A 70 -8.47 3.90 -2.35
CA GLY A 70 -9.92 3.98 -2.35
C GLY A 70 -10.64 2.80 -2.97
N ASP A 71 -11.97 2.96 -3.04
CA ASP A 71 -12.93 1.98 -3.55
C ASP A 71 -13.44 2.32 -4.95
N GLN A 72 -14.38 1.51 -5.45
CA GLN A 72 -15.01 1.73 -6.75
C GLN A 72 -15.90 2.97 -6.76
N ASP A 73 -16.49 3.35 -5.63
CA ASP A 73 -17.41 4.48 -5.56
C ASP A 73 -16.69 5.80 -5.82
N ILE A 74 -15.53 6.03 -5.15
CA ILE A 74 -14.72 7.22 -5.44
C ILE A 74 -14.19 7.21 -6.87
N ALA A 75 -13.76 6.05 -7.38
CA ALA A 75 -13.24 5.92 -8.73
C ALA A 75 -14.28 6.30 -9.81
N SER A 76 -15.55 6.14 -9.52
CA SER A 76 -16.66 6.50 -10.40
C SER A 76 -17.16 7.94 -10.22
N ASN A 77 -16.69 8.63 -9.20
CA ASN A 77 -17.13 9.99 -8.87
C ASN A 77 -16.18 11.05 -9.45
N ARG A 78 -16.36 11.39 -10.73
CA ARG A 78 -15.52 12.36 -11.44
C ARG A 78 -15.42 13.71 -10.73
N ARG A 79 -16.50 14.16 -10.11
CA ARG A 79 -16.54 15.44 -9.39
C ARG A 79 -15.61 15.44 -8.19
N GLU A 80 -15.64 14.39 -7.38
CA GLU A 80 -14.76 14.27 -6.22
C GLU A 80 -13.30 14.08 -6.63
N LEU A 81 -13.04 13.32 -7.70
CA LEU A 81 -11.67 13.17 -8.23
C LEU A 81 -11.09 14.53 -8.66
N LEU A 82 -11.89 15.38 -9.29
CA LEU A 82 -11.48 16.74 -9.66
C LEU A 82 -11.24 17.62 -8.43
N GLN A 83 -12.08 17.51 -7.40
CA GLN A 83 -11.91 18.23 -6.14
C GLN A 83 -10.62 17.82 -5.41
N LEU A 84 -10.30 16.54 -5.42
CA LEU A 84 -9.04 15.99 -4.89
C LEU A 84 -7.82 16.28 -5.79
N ARG A 85 -8.05 16.85 -6.96
CA ARG A 85 -7.02 17.13 -7.98
C ARG A 85 -6.28 15.86 -8.43
N ILE A 86 -7.02 14.77 -8.56
CA ILE A 86 -6.47 13.51 -9.06
C ILE A 86 -6.13 13.65 -10.53
N THR A 87 -4.90 13.32 -10.88
CA THR A 87 -4.38 13.36 -12.26
C THR A 87 -4.17 11.97 -12.85
N HIS A 88 -4.10 10.95 -12.00
CA HIS A 88 -3.86 9.56 -12.38
C HIS A 88 -4.77 8.63 -11.60
N VAL A 89 -5.22 7.56 -12.24
CA VAL A 89 -5.98 6.48 -11.62
C VAL A 89 -5.37 5.13 -11.97
N LEU A 90 -5.04 4.34 -10.95
CA LEU A 90 -4.64 2.95 -11.07
C LEU A 90 -5.77 2.07 -10.52
N ASN A 91 -6.40 1.30 -11.42
CA ASN A 91 -7.47 0.38 -11.09
C ASN A 91 -6.95 -1.06 -11.00
N ALA A 92 -6.85 -1.60 -9.79
CA ALA A 92 -6.42 -2.98 -9.53
C ALA A 92 -7.56 -4.02 -9.65
N SER A 93 -8.74 -3.60 -10.05
CA SER A 93 -9.89 -4.47 -10.34
C SER A 93 -10.48 -4.21 -11.72
N HIS A 94 -9.62 -3.81 -12.67
CA HIS A 94 -10.03 -3.53 -14.04
C HIS A 94 -10.77 -4.74 -14.63
N CYS A 95 -11.87 -4.44 -15.31
CA CYS A 95 -12.66 -5.42 -16.03
C CYS A 95 -13.09 -4.79 -17.36
N ARG A 96 -12.78 -5.47 -18.47
CA ARG A 96 -13.10 -4.99 -19.82
C ARG A 96 -14.59 -4.63 -20.00
N TRP A 97 -15.48 -5.25 -19.24
CA TRP A 97 -16.93 -5.08 -19.35
C TRP A 97 -17.49 -3.92 -18.56
N ARG A 98 -16.72 -3.33 -17.66
CA ARG A 98 -17.14 -2.23 -16.78
C ARG A 98 -16.59 -0.86 -17.17
N GLY A 99 -15.92 -0.77 -18.33
CA GLY A 99 -15.20 0.42 -18.73
C GLY A 99 -13.85 0.56 -18.04
N GLY A 100 -13.04 1.45 -18.56
CA GLY A 100 -11.68 1.71 -18.07
C GLY A 100 -11.34 3.18 -18.29
N ALA A 101 -10.40 3.47 -19.19
CA ALA A 101 -9.99 4.84 -19.53
C ALA A 101 -11.15 5.74 -20.00
N GLU A 102 -12.19 5.14 -20.58
CA GLU A 102 -13.39 5.85 -21.06
C GLU A 102 -14.12 6.58 -19.94
N LEU A 103 -14.08 6.06 -18.70
CA LEU A 103 -14.67 6.71 -17.52
C LEU A 103 -14.09 8.10 -17.27
N TYR A 104 -12.87 8.34 -17.69
CA TYR A 104 -12.12 9.56 -17.44
C TYR A 104 -11.92 10.42 -18.70
N GLN A 105 -12.62 10.09 -19.78
CA GLN A 105 -12.56 10.86 -21.02
C GLN A 105 -12.94 12.33 -20.79
N GLY A 106 -12.12 13.25 -21.32
CA GLY A 106 -12.32 14.68 -21.15
C GLY A 106 -11.88 15.26 -19.81
N THR A 107 -11.35 14.44 -18.89
CA THR A 107 -10.86 14.93 -17.58
C THR A 107 -9.36 15.20 -17.55
N GLY A 108 -8.59 14.70 -18.52
CA GLY A 108 -7.13 14.71 -18.51
C GLY A 108 -6.50 13.68 -17.55
N ILE A 109 -7.31 12.86 -16.85
CA ILE A 109 -6.82 11.80 -15.96
C ILE A 109 -6.20 10.69 -16.80
N ARG A 110 -4.97 10.30 -16.47
CA ARG A 110 -4.29 9.13 -17.02
C ARG A 110 -4.69 7.88 -16.25
N TYR A 111 -4.95 6.80 -16.97
CA TYR A 111 -5.49 5.56 -16.43
C TYR A 111 -4.58 4.37 -16.69
N LEU A 112 -4.38 3.53 -15.66
CA LEU A 112 -3.80 2.20 -15.78
C LEU A 112 -4.74 1.18 -15.14
N GLY A 113 -5.19 0.18 -15.90
CA GLY A 113 -6.02 -0.92 -15.43
C GLY A 113 -5.22 -2.21 -15.30
N ILE A 114 -5.40 -2.90 -14.21
CA ILE A 114 -4.85 -4.24 -13.95
C ILE A 114 -6.00 -5.18 -13.67
N GLU A 115 -6.14 -6.23 -14.48
CA GLU A 115 -7.15 -7.29 -14.31
C GLU A 115 -6.68 -8.27 -13.22
N ALA A 116 -6.76 -7.85 -11.96
CA ALA A 116 -6.41 -8.68 -10.82
C ALA A 116 -7.66 -9.22 -10.12
N HIS A 117 -7.54 -10.42 -9.56
CA HIS A 117 -8.56 -11.06 -8.75
C HIS A 117 -8.15 -11.04 -7.28
N ASP A 118 -9.09 -10.76 -6.38
CA ASP A 118 -8.85 -10.82 -4.93
C ASP A 118 -8.94 -12.28 -4.46
N SER A 119 -7.94 -13.03 -4.81
CA SER A 119 -7.79 -14.44 -4.48
C SER A 119 -6.37 -14.73 -4.01
N PRO A 120 -6.19 -15.56 -2.97
CA PRO A 120 -4.86 -15.97 -2.51
C PRO A 120 -4.03 -16.71 -3.56
N SER A 121 -4.68 -17.26 -4.60
CA SER A 121 -4.02 -17.95 -5.72
C SER A 121 -3.64 -17.02 -6.87
N PHE A 122 -4.11 -15.77 -6.88
CA PHE A 122 -3.74 -14.82 -7.93
C PHE A 122 -2.31 -14.30 -7.72
N ASP A 123 -1.50 -14.34 -8.77
CA ASP A 123 -0.14 -13.80 -8.74
C ASP A 123 -0.16 -12.31 -9.10
N MET A 124 0.00 -11.47 -8.08
CA MET A 124 0.11 -10.01 -8.21
C MET A 124 1.54 -9.56 -8.51
N SER A 125 2.53 -10.41 -8.30
CA SER A 125 3.94 -10.04 -8.36
C SER A 125 4.41 -9.47 -9.71
N PRO A 126 3.90 -9.89 -10.88
CA PRO A 126 4.25 -9.28 -12.16
C PRO A 126 3.88 -7.80 -12.26
N TYR A 127 2.93 -7.35 -11.46
CA TYR A 127 2.42 -5.98 -11.49
C TYR A 127 3.09 -5.05 -10.49
N PHE A 128 3.93 -5.55 -9.58
CA PHE A 128 4.55 -4.74 -8.52
C PHE A 128 5.39 -3.60 -9.08
N TYR A 129 6.32 -3.90 -9.98
CA TYR A 129 7.19 -2.88 -10.58
C TYR A 129 6.43 -1.95 -11.53
N PRO A 130 5.62 -2.44 -12.48
CA PRO A 130 4.82 -1.56 -13.34
C PRO A 130 3.91 -0.62 -12.54
N ALA A 131 3.25 -1.10 -11.50
CA ALA A 131 2.42 -0.27 -10.63
C ALA A 131 3.25 0.76 -9.85
N ALA A 132 4.39 0.35 -9.29
CA ALA A 132 5.29 1.25 -8.59
C ALA A 132 5.83 2.36 -9.50
N ASP A 133 6.15 2.06 -10.74
CA ASP A 133 6.61 3.03 -11.75
C ASP A 133 5.49 4.02 -12.11
N PHE A 134 4.27 3.54 -12.33
CA PHE A 134 3.12 4.39 -12.62
C PHE A 134 2.80 5.33 -11.45
N ILE A 135 2.78 4.82 -10.21
CA ILE A 135 2.55 5.63 -9.02
C ILE A 135 3.64 6.68 -8.87
N HIS A 136 4.90 6.29 -9.04
CA HIS A 136 6.04 7.21 -8.93
C HIS A 136 5.96 8.34 -9.94
N GLN A 137 5.68 8.03 -11.21
CA GLN A 137 5.49 9.03 -12.26
C GLN A 137 4.32 9.95 -11.93
N ALA A 138 3.20 9.39 -11.49
CA ALA A 138 2.01 10.15 -11.12
C ALA A 138 2.29 11.17 -10.01
N LEU A 139 3.04 10.78 -9.00
CA LEU A 139 3.39 11.66 -7.87
C LEU A 139 4.39 12.76 -8.25
N ASN A 140 5.20 12.56 -9.28
CA ASN A 140 6.05 13.61 -9.84
C ASN A 140 5.25 14.65 -10.64
N GLU A 141 4.11 14.27 -11.19
CA GLU A 141 3.28 15.12 -12.07
C GLU A 141 2.04 15.68 -11.35
N GLY A 142 1.54 15.01 -10.31
CA GLY A 142 0.31 15.37 -9.64
C GLY A 142 -0.07 14.44 -8.50
N ARG A 143 -1.30 13.93 -8.54
CA ARG A 143 -1.88 13.05 -7.51
C ARG A 143 -2.52 11.82 -8.13
N ILE A 144 -2.50 10.72 -7.40
CA ILE A 144 -3.01 9.44 -7.88
C ILE A 144 -4.04 8.84 -6.92
N LEU A 145 -5.10 8.26 -7.49
CA LEU A 145 -5.96 7.31 -6.82
C LEU A 145 -5.56 5.89 -7.24
N VAL A 146 -5.25 5.05 -6.28
CA VAL A 146 -5.11 3.59 -6.46
C VAL A 146 -6.33 2.94 -5.84
N HIS A 147 -7.10 2.20 -6.61
CA HIS A 147 -8.34 1.61 -6.12
C HIS A 147 -8.55 0.17 -6.60
N CYS A 148 -9.46 -0.51 -5.96
CA CYS A 148 -10.07 -1.76 -6.42
C CYS A 148 -11.57 -1.72 -6.11
N ALA A 149 -12.23 -2.84 -5.83
CA ALA A 149 -13.65 -2.82 -5.50
C ALA A 149 -13.90 -2.15 -4.14
N VAL A 150 -13.21 -2.57 -3.09
CA VAL A 150 -13.37 -2.10 -1.69
C VAL A 150 -12.19 -1.24 -1.24
N GLY A 151 -11.02 -1.39 -1.86
CA GLY A 151 -9.84 -0.62 -1.51
C GLY A 151 -9.10 -1.13 -0.28
N VAL A 152 -9.11 -2.45 -0.01
CA VAL A 152 -8.47 -3.03 1.17
C VAL A 152 -7.45 -4.12 0.87
N SER A 153 -7.53 -4.79 -0.28
CA SER A 153 -6.65 -5.93 -0.60
C SER A 153 -5.81 -5.71 -1.86
N ARG A 154 -6.39 -5.79 -3.07
CA ARG A 154 -5.66 -5.65 -4.34
C ARG A 154 -4.93 -4.32 -4.47
N SER A 155 -5.64 -3.22 -4.31
CA SER A 155 -5.07 -1.87 -4.39
C SER A 155 -4.08 -1.60 -3.25
N ALA A 156 -4.38 -2.04 -2.03
CA ALA A 156 -3.49 -1.93 -0.89
C ALA A 156 -2.16 -2.65 -1.15
N THR A 157 -2.20 -3.84 -1.74
CA THR A 157 -1.00 -4.61 -2.11
C THR A 157 -0.07 -3.83 -3.04
N LEU A 158 -0.62 -3.16 -4.05
CA LEU A 158 0.17 -2.35 -4.99
C LEU A 158 0.76 -1.10 -4.32
N VAL A 159 0.03 -0.46 -3.42
CA VAL A 159 0.54 0.67 -2.63
C VAL A 159 1.69 0.23 -1.73
N LEU A 160 1.56 -0.90 -1.04
CA LEU A 160 2.64 -1.46 -0.22
C LEU A 160 3.88 -1.75 -1.06
N ALA A 161 3.72 -2.40 -2.22
CA ALA A 161 4.83 -2.66 -3.14
C ALA A 161 5.53 -1.35 -3.58
N TYR A 162 4.76 -0.30 -3.87
CA TYR A 162 5.31 1.01 -4.21
C TYR A 162 6.19 1.59 -3.08
N LEU A 163 5.70 1.59 -1.84
CA LEU A 163 6.46 2.09 -0.69
C LEU A 163 7.74 1.28 -0.46
N MET A 164 7.68 -0.02 -0.66
CA MET A 164 8.84 -0.90 -0.52
C MET A 164 9.88 -0.68 -1.63
N ILE A 165 9.45 -0.56 -2.88
CA ILE A 165 10.33 -0.42 -4.04
C ILE A 165 10.93 0.99 -4.12
N ARG A 166 10.12 2.03 -3.99
CA ARG A 166 10.52 3.42 -4.21
C ARG A 166 10.99 4.15 -2.97
N HIS A 167 10.43 3.82 -1.82
CA HIS A 167 10.81 4.44 -0.54
C HIS A 167 11.65 3.53 0.35
N HIS A 168 12.03 2.36 -0.17
CA HIS A 168 12.91 1.41 0.52
C HIS A 168 12.41 0.97 1.89
N MET A 169 11.10 1.05 2.11
CA MET A 169 10.49 0.62 3.35
C MET A 169 10.51 -0.91 3.48
N PRO A 170 10.88 -1.47 4.62
CA PRO A 170 10.52 -2.85 4.95
C PRO A 170 9.01 -3.03 4.93
N LEU A 171 8.53 -4.23 4.61
CA LEU A 171 7.09 -4.52 4.52
C LEU A 171 6.32 -4.11 5.78
N VAL A 172 6.87 -4.37 6.96
CA VAL A 172 6.24 -3.99 8.25
C VAL A 172 6.04 -2.48 8.36
N GLU A 173 7.03 -1.69 7.96
CA GLU A 173 6.90 -0.22 7.96
C GLU A 173 5.89 0.27 6.94
N ALA A 174 5.88 -0.30 5.74
CA ALA A 174 4.91 0.03 4.70
C ALA A 174 3.48 -0.25 5.19
N ILE A 175 3.24 -1.41 5.82
CA ILE A 175 1.94 -1.75 6.41
C ILE A 175 1.54 -0.73 7.48
N LYS A 176 2.42 -0.40 8.41
CA LYS A 176 2.13 0.58 9.47
C LYS A 176 1.81 1.95 8.90
N THR A 177 2.59 2.41 7.93
CA THR A 177 2.39 3.70 7.26
C THR A 177 0.99 3.80 6.65
N VAL A 178 0.55 2.78 5.92
CA VAL A 178 -0.79 2.77 5.31
C VAL A 178 -1.89 2.60 6.37
N LYS A 179 -1.68 1.73 7.35
CA LYS A 179 -2.63 1.49 8.45
C LYS A 179 -2.88 2.70 9.34
N ASP A 180 -1.97 3.65 9.40
CA ASP A 180 -2.19 4.92 10.12
C ASP A 180 -3.31 5.76 9.48
N HIS A 181 -3.62 5.52 8.20
CA HIS A 181 -4.57 6.31 7.43
C HIS A 181 -5.81 5.53 6.98
N ARG A 182 -5.68 4.23 6.74
CA ARG A 182 -6.76 3.39 6.20
C ARG A 182 -6.65 1.96 6.72
N GLY A 183 -7.80 1.36 7.03
CA GLY A 183 -7.89 -0.08 7.29
C GLY A 183 -7.63 -0.86 5.99
N ILE A 184 -6.56 -1.66 5.97
CA ILE A 184 -6.22 -2.53 4.84
C ILE A 184 -6.07 -3.97 5.29
N ILE A 185 -6.42 -4.91 4.41
CA ILE A 185 -6.31 -6.35 4.65
C ILE A 185 -5.93 -7.03 3.32
N PRO A 186 -4.66 -6.95 2.87
CA PRO A 186 -4.19 -7.78 1.77
C PRO A 186 -4.46 -9.26 2.05
N ASN A 187 -4.93 -10.02 1.06
CA ASN A 187 -5.15 -11.44 1.26
C ASN A 187 -3.82 -12.18 1.54
N ARG A 188 -3.92 -13.39 2.07
CA ARG A 188 -2.75 -14.18 2.49
C ARG A 188 -1.77 -14.46 1.34
N GLY A 189 -2.26 -14.70 0.12
CA GLY A 189 -1.42 -14.89 -1.06
C GLY A 189 -0.63 -13.64 -1.41
N PHE A 190 -1.26 -12.48 -1.35
CA PHE A 190 -0.60 -11.19 -1.58
C PHE A 190 0.44 -10.88 -0.51
N LEU A 191 0.15 -11.19 0.76
CA LEU A 191 1.14 -11.05 1.83
C LEU A 191 2.38 -11.91 1.59
N ARG A 192 2.21 -13.16 1.14
CA ARG A 192 3.35 -14.02 0.77
C ARG A 192 4.19 -13.42 -0.35
N GLN A 193 3.54 -12.85 -1.36
CA GLN A 193 4.22 -12.23 -2.49
C GLN A 193 4.96 -10.95 -2.05
N LEU A 194 4.38 -10.16 -1.14
CA LEU A 194 5.04 -8.99 -0.56
C LEU A 194 6.23 -9.38 0.34
N VAL A 195 6.14 -10.47 1.08
CA VAL A 195 7.29 -11.01 1.84
C VAL A 195 8.42 -11.42 0.90
N ALA A 196 8.10 -12.09 -0.21
CA ALA A 196 9.09 -12.43 -1.22
C ALA A 196 9.75 -11.19 -1.85
N LEU A 197 8.97 -10.15 -2.13
CA LEU A 197 9.47 -8.86 -2.59
C LEU A 197 10.41 -8.22 -1.56
N ASP A 198 10.04 -8.21 -0.28
CA ASP A 198 10.85 -7.64 0.79
C ASP A 198 12.20 -8.32 0.90
N ASN A 199 12.21 -9.65 0.85
CA ASN A 199 13.44 -10.43 0.84
C ASN A 199 14.33 -10.12 -0.37
N ALA A 200 13.75 -10.06 -1.58
CA ALA A 200 14.49 -9.72 -2.80
C ALA A 200 15.08 -8.30 -2.76
N LEU A 201 14.35 -7.33 -2.23
CA LEU A 201 14.83 -5.95 -2.08
C LEU A 201 15.94 -5.83 -1.04
N ARG A 202 15.87 -6.60 0.05
CA ARG A 202 16.93 -6.66 1.07
C ARG A 202 18.23 -7.19 0.48
N MET A 203 18.17 -8.29 -0.28
CA MET A 203 19.35 -8.87 -0.92
C MET A 203 20.03 -7.89 -1.87
N LYS A 204 19.27 -7.14 -2.68
CA LYS A 204 19.82 -6.12 -3.59
C LYS A 204 20.52 -4.95 -2.87
N ARG A 205 20.13 -4.66 -1.64
CA ARG A 205 20.75 -3.58 -0.83
C ARG A 205 22.04 -4.04 -0.14
N SER A 206 22.24 -5.34 -0.01
CA SER A 206 23.40 -5.95 0.67
C SER A 206 24.52 -6.31 -0.30
N SER A 207 24.26 -6.27 -1.60
CA SER A 207 25.25 -6.47 -2.69
C SER A 207 25.71 -5.16 -3.27
#